data_b3d9524e19a0bf1446322592c965df7d
#
_entry.id   b3d9524e19a0bf1446322592c965df7d
#
_cell.length_a   1.000
_cell.length_b   1.000
_cell.length_c   1.000
_cell.angle_alpha   90.00
_cell.angle_beta   90.00
_cell.angle_gamma   90.00
#
_symmetry.space_group_name_H-M   'P 1'
#
loop_
_entity.id
_entity.type
_entity.pdbx_description
1 polymer ?
#
loop_
_entity_poly.entity_id
_entity_poly.type
_entity_poly.pdbx_seq_one_letter_code
_entity_poly.pdbx_strand_id
1 'polypeptide(L)'
;MLQRIYGTCWRNKKELDEYLLRLEEAEKRDHRKLGKEMDLFHFREESPGAVFWHHKGWTLFQTLVGYMRQKQKQAGYKEINTPEILDKTLWEQSGHWEKFGENMYTSETPDEKTFAIKPMNCPGCIQVFNQGLKSYRDLPLKLSEFGKVHRYEPSGALHGLLRVRAFTQDDAHIFCTEDQITDECLSVTNLILEIYKDLGFENVLLQFSDRPKKRVGDDKVWDKAETALLKAIKQSKLKCEINKGEGAFYGPKIDFVLRDAIGRDWQCGTLQVDLNLPSRLGSSYVARDGSKKVPVMLHRALFGSLERFIGILIEHYAGKLPLWLAPLQVVVLPISSEFEIGRAHV
;
A
#
# COMPACT_ATOMS: atom_id res chain seq x y z
N MET A 1 -29.47 -33.35 -3.83
CA MET A 1 -28.96 -31.94 -3.88
C MET A 1 -28.56 -31.57 -2.45
N LEU A 2 -27.30 -31.18 -2.21
CA LEU A 2 -26.83 -30.77 -0.89
C LEU A 2 -27.12 -29.29 -0.69
N GLN A 3 -27.76 -28.94 0.43
CA GLN A 3 -27.92 -27.52 0.83
C GLN A 3 -26.90 -27.21 1.92
N ARG A 4 -26.29 -26.00 1.83
CA ARG A 4 -25.37 -25.50 2.83
C ARG A 4 -26.00 -24.29 3.52
N ILE A 5 -26.16 -24.38 4.84
CA ILE A 5 -26.71 -23.31 5.66
C ILE A 5 -25.60 -22.67 6.44
N TYR A 6 -25.48 -21.34 6.36
CA TYR A 6 -24.56 -20.54 7.15
C TYR A 6 -25.34 -19.79 8.21
N GLY A 7 -24.81 -19.73 9.42
CA GLY A 7 -25.41 -19.01 10.51
C GLY A 7 -24.36 -18.52 11.51
N THR A 8 -24.79 -17.63 12.40
CA THR A 8 -23.98 -17.16 13.53
C THR A 8 -24.74 -17.44 14.83
N CYS A 9 -23.97 -17.56 15.91
CA CYS A 9 -24.52 -17.78 17.25
C CYS A 9 -24.02 -16.69 18.20
N TRP A 10 -24.91 -16.14 19.02
CA TRP A 10 -24.62 -15.03 19.94
C TRP A 10 -25.06 -15.39 21.36
N ARG A 11 -24.41 -14.83 22.38
CA ARG A 11 -24.69 -15.14 23.79
C ARG A 11 -26.08 -14.69 24.23
N ASN A 12 -26.57 -13.60 23.65
CA ASN A 12 -27.87 -13.03 23.97
C ASN A 12 -28.40 -12.20 22.78
N LYS A 13 -29.69 -11.82 22.89
CA LYS A 13 -30.36 -11.04 21.85
C LYS A 13 -29.71 -9.68 21.59
N LYS A 14 -29.18 -9.00 22.61
CA LYS A 14 -28.53 -7.69 22.47
C LYS A 14 -27.30 -7.78 21.57
N GLU A 15 -26.46 -8.77 21.77
CA GLU A 15 -25.28 -9.00 20.92
C GLU A 15 -25.66 -9.32 19.47
N LEU A 16 -26.74 -10.09 19.28
CA LEU A 16 -27.28 -10.36 17.95
C LEU A 16 -27.80 -9.07 17.27
N ASP A 17 -28.58 -8.27 17.98
CA ASP A 17 -29.13 -7.02 17.46
C ASP A 17 -28.01 -6.03 17.10
N GLU A 18 -26.99 -5.91 17.92
CA GLU A 18 -25.78 -5.11 17.63
C GLU A 18 -25.01 -5.62 16.39
N TYR A 19 -24.95 -6.92 16.21
CA TYR A 19 -24.34 -7.52 15.02
C TYR A 19 -25.17 -7.25 13.76
N LEU A 20 -26.47 -7.43 13.81
CA LEU A 20 -27.38 -7.17 12.69
C LEU A 20 -27.36 -5.69 12.28
N LEU A 21 -27.33 -4.79 13.26
CA LEU A 21 -27.17 -3.35 13.01
C LEU A 21 -25.84 -3.05 12.28
N ARG A 22 -24.74 -3.68 12.71
CA ARG A 22 -23.44 -3.51 12.04
C ARG A 22 -23.45 -4.04 10.61
N LEU A 23 -24.13 -5.14 10.33
CA LEU A 23 -24.28 -5.66 8.97
C LEU A 23 -25.09 -4.70 8.08
N GLU A 24 -26.20 -4.17 8.60
CA GLU A 24 -27.02 -3.18 7.90
C GLU A 24 -26.23 -1.89 7.61
N GLU A 25 -25.48 -1.39 8.59
CA GLU A 25 -24.61 -0.22 8.40
C GLU A 25 -23.48 -0.51 7.40
N ALA A 26 -22.90 -1.71 7.41
CA ALA A 26 -21.89 -2.08 6.43
C ALA A 26 -22.45 -2.13 5.00
N GLU A 27 -23.67 -2.64 4.81
CA GLU A 27 -24.35 -2.68 3.51
C GLU A 27 -24.68 -1.27 2.99
N LYS A 28 -25.13 -0.37 3.86
CA LYS A 28 -25.38 1.04 3.50
C LYS A 28 -24.11 1.78 3.05
N ARG A 29 -22.95 1.35 3.56
CA ARG A 29 -21.64 1.97 3.30
C ARG A 29 -20.84 1.27 2.20
N ASP A 30 -21.35 0.19 1.63
CA ASP A 30 -20.62 -0.58 0.62
C ASP A 30 -20.12 0.33 -0.50
N HIS A 31 -18.79 0.38 -0.68
CA HIS A 31 -18.13 1.22 -1.67
C HIS A 31 -18.55 0.94 -3.10
N ARG A 32 -19.02 -0.29 -3.40
CA ARG A 32 -19.53 -0.67 -4.74
C ARG A 32 -20.87 0.01 -5.04
N LYS A 33 -21.73 0.11 -4.02
CA LYS A 33 -23.02 0.81 -4.11
C LYS A 33 -22.79 2.33 -4.16
N LEU A 34 -22.09 2.87 -3.17
CA LEU A 34 -21.81 4.30 -3.08
C LEU A 34 -20.98 4.79 -4.26
N GLY A 35 -19.98 4.01 -4.72
CA GLY A 35 -19.17 4.34 -5.88
C GLY A 35 -19.98 4.49 -7.17
N LYS A 36 -21.01 3.65 -7.35
CA LYS A 36 -21.95 3.76 -8.47
C LYS A 36 -22.86 4.99 -8.32
N GLU A 37 -23.45 5.20 -7.13
CA GLU A 37 -24.33 6.35 -6.85
C GLU A 37 -23.61 7.70 -7.00
N MET A 38 -22.34 7.75 -6.58
CA MET A 38 -21.47 8.93 -6.69
C MET A 38 -20.81 9.09 -8.06
N ASP A 39 -21.01 8.15 -8.97
CA ASP A 39 -20.40 8.13 -10.31
C ASP A 39 -18.85 8.15 -10.26
N LEU A 40 -18.26 7.26 -9.44
CA LEU A 40 -16.81 7.23 -9.23
C LEU A 40 -16.09 6.24 -10.13
N PHE A 41 -16.62 5.02 -10.30
CA PHE A 41 -15.97 3.95 -11.04
C PHE A 41 -16.94 2.82 -11.41
N HIS A 42 -16.47 1.94 -12.31
CA HIS A 42 -17.11 0.66 -12.59
C HIS A 42 -16.08 -0.43 -12.92
N PHE A 43 -16.55 -1.67 -13.02
CA PHE A 43 -15.78 -2.83 -13.46
C PHE A 43 -16.42 -3.46 -14.70
N ARG A 44 -15.60 -4.10 -15.55
CA ARG A 44 -16.05 -4.78 -16.76
C ARG A 44 -15.42 -6.17 -16.85
N GLU A 45 -16.09 -7.06 -17.57
CA GLU A 45 -15.62 -8.43 -17.79
C GLU A 45 -14.37 -8.49 -18.69
N GLU A 46 -14.21 -7.50 -19.55
CA GLU A 46 -13.05 -7.39 -20.44
C GLU A 46 -11.74 -7.08 -19.70
N SER A 47 -11.83 -6.60 -18.44
CA SER A 47 -10.67 -6.33 -17.60
C SER A 47 -10.98 -6.67 -16.12
N PRO A 48 -11.12 -7.96 -15.79
CA PRO A 48 -11.54 -8.40 -14.46
C PRO A 48 -10.52 -8.03 -13.41
N GLY A 49 -10.98 -7.30 -12.38
CA GLY A 49 -10.11 -6.81 -11.30
C GLY A 49 -9.30 -5.57 -11.65
N ALA A 50 -9.62 -4.87 -12.75
CA ALA A 50 -9.08 -3.54 -13.03
C ALA A 50 -10.21 -2.49 -13.02
N VAL A 51 -9.93 -1.32 -12.48
CA VAL A 51 -10.91 -0.26 -12.23
C VAL A 51 -10.99 0.67 -13.43
N PHE A 52 -12.21 0.92 -13.91
CA PHE A 52 -12.51 2.03 -14.82
C PHE A 52 -12.93 3.24 -14.00
N TRP A 53 -12.03 4.20 -13.84
CA TRP A 53 -12.30 5.42 -13.10
C TRP A 53 -13.09 6.42 -13.94
N HIS A 54 -14.21 6.92 -13.39
CA HIS A 54 -14.92 8.04 -13.96
C HIS A 54 -14.27 9.36 -13.56
N HIS A 55 -14.69 10.47 -14.16
CA HIS A 55 -14.09 11.78 -13.86
C HIS A 55 -14.03 12.10 -12.37
N LYS A 56 -15.15 11.92 -11.64
CA LYS A 56 -15.19 12.19 -10.19
C LYS A 56 -14.29 11.25 -9.39
N GLY A 57 -14.27 9.97 -9.73
CA GLY A 57 -13.40 8.99 -9.08
C GLY A 57 -11.93 9.27 -9.36
N TRP A 58 -11.61 9.64 -10.60
CA TRP A 58 -10.25 10.03 -10.97
C TRP A 58 -9.81 11.32 -10.27
N THR A 59 -10.70 12.29 -10.09
CA THR A 59 -10.42 13.49 -9.32
C THR A 59 -10.08 13.16 -7.87
N LEU A 60 -10.86 12.29 -7.21
CA LEU A 60 -10.55 11.81 -5.86
C LEU A 60 -9.19 11.11 -5.79
N PHE A 61 -8.91 10.23 -6.76
CA PHE A 61 -7.65 9.52 -6.87
C PHE A 61 -6.47 10.49 -6.98
N GLN A 62 -6.53 11.47 -7.89
CA GLN A 62 -5.48 12.46 -8.08
C GLN A 62 -5.31 13.41 -6.89
N THR A 63 -6.38 13.72 -6.18
CA THR A 63 -6.34 14.51 -4.94
C THR A 63 -5.52 13.78 -3.87
N LEU A 64 -5.75 12.47 -3.68
CA LEU A 64 -4.97 11.66 -2.75
C LEU A 64 -3.51 11.54 -3.16
N VAL A 65 -3.23 11.34 -4.46
CA VAL A 65 -1.87 11.32 -5.00
C VAL A 65 -1.16 12.65 -4.76
N GLY A 66 -1.84 13.77 -5.05
CA GLY A 66 -1.31 15.12 -4.82
C GLY A 66 -0.98 15.39 -3.35
N TYR A 67 -1.89 15.02 -2.46
CA TYR A 67 -1.70 15.10 -1.01
C TYR A 67 -0.47 14.28 -0.57
N MET A 68 -0.39 13.01 -0.99
CA MET A 68 0.72 12.14 -0.65
C MET A 68 2.06 12.64 -1.20
N ARG A 69 2.11 13.16 -2.44
CA ARG A 69 3.32 13.79 -3.01
C ARG A 69 3.83 14.91 -2.14
N GLN A 70 2.92 15.77 -1.67
CA GLN A 70 3.30 16.88 -0.80
C GLN A 70 3.91 16.39 0.51
N LYS A 71 3.27 15.42 1.18
CA LYS A 71 3.77 14.81 2.42
C LYS A 71 5.13 14.12 2.22
N GLN A 72 5.27 13.36 1.14
CA GLN A 72 6.52 12.68 0.80
C GLN A 72 7.65 13.68 0.50
N LYS A 73 7.37 14.73 -0.27
CA LYS A 73 8.36 15.78 -0.57
C LYS A 73 8.84 16.47 0.71
N GLN A 74 7.94 16.79 1.64
CA GLN A 74 8.27 17.38 2.94
C GLN A 74 9.12 16.44 3.80
N ALA A 75 8.89 15.12 3.70
CA ALA A 75 9.68 14.09 4.39
C ALA A 75 10.99 13.71 3.67
N GLY A 76 11.37 14.43 2.59
CA GLY A 76 12.64 14.27 1.89
C GLY A 76 12.67 13.13 0.86
N TYR A 77 11.52 12.61 0.43
CA TYR A 77 11.47 11.60 -0.65
C TYR A 77 11.65 12.24 -2.02
N LYS A 78 12.33 11.51 -2.90
CA LYS A 78 12.46 11.80 -4.33
C LYS A 78 11.56 10.86 -5.11
N GLU A 79 10.59 11.40 -5.85
CA GLU A 79 9.69 10.60 -6.67
C GLU A 79 10.43 10.09 -7.91
N ILE A 80 10.28 8.80 -8.19
CA ILE A 80 10.80 8.10 -9.36
C ILE A 80 9.65 7.42 -10.10
N ASN A 81 9.92 6.93 -11.30
CA ASN A 81 9.01 6.05 -12.03
C ASN A 81 9.84 4.96 -12.72
N THR A 82 9.44 3.70 -12.53
CA THR A 82 10.10 2.54 -13.11
C THR A 82 9.22 1.85 -14.15
N PRO A 83 9.80 1.17 -15.16
CA PRO A 83 9.01 0.48 -16.18
C PRO A 83 8.03 -0.53 -15.59
N GLU A 84 6.85 -0.66 -16.20
CA GLU A 84 5.85 -1.64 -15.78
C GLU A 84 6.17 -3.05 -16.28
N ILE A 85 6.81 -3.16 -17.46
CA ILE A 85 7.18 -4.42 -18.09
C ILE A 85 8.69 -4.59 -18.00
N LEU A 86 9.13 -5.68 -17.39
CA LEU A 86 10.53 -5.96 -17.12
C LEU A 86 10.86 -7.41 -17.48
N ASP A 87 12.10 -7.63 -17.93
CA ASP A 87 12.61 -8.96 -18.28
C ASP A 87 12.57 -9.92 -17.08
N LYS A 88 12.24 -11.18 -17.35
CA LYS A 88 12.16 -12.26 -16.38
C LYS A 88 13.41 -12.40 -15.52
N THR A 89 14.58 -12.14 -16.08
CA THR A 89 15.88 -12.30 -15.38
C THR A 89 15.97 -11.44 -14.12
N LEU A 90 15.38 -10.22 -14.12
CA LEU A 90 15.35 -9.38 -12.93
C LEU A 90 14.52 -10.01 -11.80
N TRP A 91 13.42 -10.67 -12.16
CA TRP A 91 12.55 -11.37 -11.21
C TRP A 91 13.19 -12.64 -10.65
N GLU A 92 13.96 -13.35 -11.46
CA GLU A 92 14.76 -14.52 -11.03
C GLU A 92 15.87 -14.08 -10.07
N GLN A 93 16.66 -13.06 -10.43
CA GLN A 93 17.74 -12.55 -9.59
C GLN A 93 17.23 -12.07 -8.23
N SER A 94 16.12 -11.37 -8.20
CA SER A 94 15.51 -10.89 -6.97
C SER A 94 14.81 -11.98 -6.15
N GLY A 95 14.54 -13.17 -6.73
CA GLY A 95 13.82 -14.28 -6.10
C GLY A 95 12.31 -14.17 -6.12
N HIS A 96 11.78 -13.13 -6.76
CA HIS A 96 10.34 -12.97 -6.89
C HIS A 96 9.71 -14.01 -7.83
N TRP A 97 10.43 -14.42 -8.87
CA TRP A 97 9.94 -15.41 -9.81
C TRP A 97 9.57 -16.73 -9.12
N GLU A 98 10.43 -17.22 -8.24
CA GLU A 98 10.20 -18.46 -7.48
C GLU A 98 8.99 -18.37 -6.53
N LYS A 99 8.75 -17.18 -5.96
CA LYS A 99 7.73 -16.99 -4.91
C LYS A 99 6.40 -16.49 -5.43
N PHE A 100 6.40 -15.75 -6.55
CA PHE A 100 5.22 -15.05 -7.08
C PHE A 100 4.93 -15.38 -8.54
N GLY A 101 5.68 -16.28 -9.19
CA GLY A 101 5.54 -16.57 -10.62
C GLY A 101 4.12 -16.92 -11.05
N GLU A 102 3.39 -17.68 -10.23
CA GLU A 102 1.99 -18.03 -10.48
C GLU A 102 1.03 -16.84 -10.44
N ASN A 103 1.43 -15.75 -9.79
CA ASN A 103 0.64 -14.53 -9.66
C ASN A 103 1.10 -13.41 -10.61
N MET A 104 2.07 -13.67 -11.49
CA MET A 104 2.56 -12.70 -12.46
C MET A 104 1.83 -12.81 -13.79
N TYR A 105 1.57 -11.65 -14.40
CA TYR A 105 1.22 -11.60 -15.82
C TYR A 105 2.50 -11.64 -16.64
N THR A 106 2.62 -12.61 -17.52
CA THR A 106 3.78 -12.81 -18.39
C THR A 106 3.42 -12.73 -19.85
N SER A 107 4.37 -12.33 -20.67
CA SER A 107 4.24 -12.32 -22.13
C SER A 107 5.56 -12.78 -22.76
N GLU A 108 5.47 -13.50 -23.86
CA GLU A 108 6.62 -13.86 -24.68
C GLU A 108 6.67 -12.95 -25.90
N THR A 109 7.86 -12.51 -26.26
CA THR A 109 8.11 -11.69 -27.44
C THR A 109 8.53 -12.56 -28.63
N PRO A 110 8.47 -12.05 -29.87
CA PRO A 110 8.86 -12.80 -31.07
C PRO A 110 10.33 -13.29 -31.07
N ASP A 111 11.19 -12.65 -30.27
CA ASP A 111 12.59 -13.05 -30.06
C ASP A 111 12.78 -14.01 -28.84
N GLU A 112 11.70 -14.70 -28.45
CA GLU A 112 11.66 -15.73 -27.41
C GLU A 112 12.08 -15.26 -26.01
N LYS A 113 11.93 -13.94 -25.73
CA LYS A 113 12.16 -13.41 -24.38
C LYS A 113 10.86 -13.39 -23.58
N THR A 114 10.95 -13.74 -22.31
CA THR A 114 9.84 -13.65 -21.37
C THR A 114 9.93 -12.35 -20.59
N PHE A 115 8.85 -11.58 -20.66
CA PHE A 115 8.66 -10.38 -19.85
C PHE A 115 7.53 -10.60 -18.84
N ALA A 116 7.60 -9.90 -17.72
CA ALA A 116 6.52 -9.87 -16.74
C ALA A 116 6.09 -8.43 -16.47
N ILE A 117 4.78 -8.24 -16.29
CA ILE A 117 4.24 -6.99 -15.75
C ILE A 117 4.56 -6.99 -14.25
N LYS A 118 5.17 -5.93 -13.76
CA LYS A 118 5.67 -5.87 -12.38
C LYS A 118 4.57 -6.13 -11.35
N PRO A 119 4.75 -7.13 -10.45
CA PRO A 119 3.87 -7.36 -9.30
C PRO A 119 4.26 -6.49 -8.09
N MET A 120 5.45 -5.88 -8.12
CA MET A 120 6.09 -5.06 -7.08
C MET A 120 7.04 -4.06 -7.70
N ASN A 121 7.35 -2.97 -6.99
CA ASN A 121 8.24 -1.91 -7.47
C ASN A 121 9.70 -2.08 -7.02
N CYS A 122 9.97 -2.88 -5.98
CA CYS A 122 11.26 -2.95 -5.33
C CYS A 122 12.45 -3.30 -6.25
N PRO A 123 12.40 -4.28 -7.18
CA PRO A 123 13.54 -4.54 -8.07
C PRO A 123 13.81 -3.38 -9.02
N GLY A 124 12.77 -2.72 -9.55
CA GLY A 124 12.91 -1.52 -10.39
C GLY A 124 13.56 -0.36 -9.64
N CYS A 125 13.13 -0.11 -8.40
CA CYS A 125 13.72 0.92 -7.55
C CYS A 125 15.21 0.67 -7.27
N ILE A 126 15.61 -0.59 -7.04
CA ILE A 126 17.01 -0.96 -6.86
C ILE A 126 17.83 -0.66 -8.13
N GLN A 127 17.27 -0.87 -9.33
CA GLN A 127 17.97 -0.51 -10.57
C GLN A 127 18.23 1.01 -10.65
N VAL A 128 17.31 1.84 -10.15
CA VAL A 128 17.52 3.29 -10.03
C VAL A 128 18.61 3.62 -9.02
N PHE A 129 18.60 2.97 -7.84
CA PHE A 129 19.65 3.13 -6.83
C PHE A 129 21.03 2.78 -7.39
N ASN A 130 21.13 1.71 -8.16
CA ASN A 130 22.39 1.19 -8.71
C ASN A 130 23.00 2.10 -9.79
N GLN A 131 22.30 3.14 -10.26
CA GLN A 131 22.85 4.09 -11.23
C GLN A 131 23.85 5.02 -10.55
N GLY A 132 25.12 4.95 -10.98
CA GLY A 132 26.21 5.74 -10.46
C GLY A 132 26.70 5.31 -9.07
N LEU A 133 27.85 5.84 -8.68
CA LEU A 133 28.47 5.56 -7.39
C LEU A 133 27.68 6.24 -6.27
N LYS A 134 27.41 5.51 -5.20
CA LYS A 134 26.82 6.03 -3.96
C LYS A 134 27.85 6.01 -2.85
N SER A 135 27.77 6.98 -1.95
CA SER A 135 28.58 7.04 -0.73
C SER A 135 27.69 7.09 0.52
N TYR A 136 28.27 6.88 1.68
CA TYR A 136 27.57 7.04 2.95
C TYR A 136 26.93 8.43 3.15
N ARG A 137 27.41 9.47 2.42
CA ARG A 137 26.86 10.83 2.48
C ARG A 137 25.55 10.98 1.73
N ASP A 138 25.29 10.06 0.80
CA ASP A 138 24.06 10.03 0.01
C ASP A 138 22.94 9.31 0.75
N LEU A 139 23.25 8.65 1.88
CA LEU A 139 22.31 7.88 2.70
C LEU A 139 21.89 8.66 3.97
N PRO A 140 20.61 8.58 4.39
CA PRO A 140 19.55 7.77 3.80
C PRO A 140 19.05 8.36 2.48
N LEU A 141 18.89 7.52 1.45
CA LEU A 141 18.30 7.89 0.18
C LEU A 141 16.87 7.35 0.12
N LYS A 142 15.89 8.26 0.04
CA LYS A 142 14.44 7.96 0.05
C LYS A 142 13.87 8.11 -1.36
N LEU A 143 13.48 6.99 -1.99
CA LEU A 143 12.88 6.97 -3.32
C LEU A 143 11.43 6.53 -3.21
N SER A 144 10.49 7.32 -3.76
CA SER A 144 9.06 7.01 -3.76
C SER A 144 8.54 6.84 -5.18
N GLU A 145 7.51 6.01 -5.35
CA GLU A 145 6.90 5.73 -6.64
C GLU A 145 5.40 5.48 -6.47
N PHE A 146 4.57 6.15 -7.28
CA PHE A 146 3.19 5.72 -7.49
C PHE A 146 3.17 4.65 -8.57
N GLY A 147 3.69 3.47 -8.21
CA GLY A 147 3.90 2.40 -9.16
C GLY A 147 2.64 1.59 -9.38
N LYS A 148 2.23 1.48 -10.67
CA LYS A 148 1.13 0.58 -11.03
C LYS A 148 1.66 -0.84 -11.14
N VAL A 149 1.07 -1.74 -10.34
CA VAL A 149 1.46 -3.14 -10.25
C VAL A 149 0.28 -4.04 -10.58
N HIS A 150 0.59 -5.26 -11.05
CA HIS A 150 -0.43 -6.22 -11.45
C HIS A 150 -0.16 -7.56 -10.77
N ARG A 151 -1.22 -8.14 -10.19
CA ARG A 151 -1.16 -9.47 -9.55
C ARG A 151 -2.34 -10.29 -10.01
N TYR A 152 -2.09 -11.49 -10.50
CA TYR A 152 -3.15 -12.41 -10.90
C TYR A 152 -3.82 -12.99 -9.65
N GLU A 153 -4.78 -12.25 -9.11
CA GLU A 153 -5.62 -12.72 -8.01
C GLU A 153 -6.71 -13.66 -8.55
N PRO A 154 -7.03 -14.76 -7.84
CA PRO A 154 -8.14 -15.65 -8.23
C PRO A 154 -9.45 -14.88 -8.32
N SER A 155 -10.31 -15.23 -9.31
CA SER A 155 -11.57 -14.52 -9.54
C SER A 155 -12.48 -14.47 -8.32
N GLY A 156 -12.52 -15.56 -7.53
CA GLY A 156 -13.32 -15.64 -6.30
C GLY A 156 -12.80 -14.76 -5.15
N ALA A 157 -11.60 -14.21 -5.26
CA ALA A 157 -11.02 -13.31 -4.26
C ALA A 157 -11.28 -11.83 -4.57
N LEU A 158 -11.72 -11.49 -5.79
CA LEU A 158 -11.95 -10.10 -6.19
C LEU A 158 -13.13 -9.49 -5.43
N HIS A 159 -12.96 -8.25 -4.94
CA HIS A 159 -13.96 -7.58 -4.12
C HIS A 159 -13.97 -6.06 -4.33
N GLY A 160 -14.61 -5.59 -5.38
CA GLY A 160 -14.67 -4.16 -5.72
C GLY A 160 -13.27 -3.54 -5.70
N LEU A 161 -13.13 -2.36 -5.08
CA LEU A 161 -11.83 -1.68 -4.90
C LEU A 161 -10.94 -2.36 -3.84
N LEU A 162 -11.50 -3.16 -2.93
CA LEU A 162 -10.77 -3.73 -1.80
C LEU A 162 -9.80 -4.85 -2.22
N ARG A 163 -10.09 -5.55 -3.32
CA ARG A 163 -9.19 -6.56 -3.88
C ARG A 163 -9.29 -6.59 -5.39
N VAL A 164 -8.27 -6.08 -6.04
CA VAL A 164 -8.15 -5.88 -7.48
C VAL A 164 -6.91 -6.60 -8.02
N ARG A 165 -6.80 -6.73 -9.34
CA ARG A 165 -5.61 -7.29 -10.03
C ARG A 165 -4.64 -6.23 -10.50
N ALA A 166 -5.14 -5.02 -10.80
CA ALA A 166 -4.34 -3.87 -11.20
C ALA A 166 -4.56 -2.75 -10.20
N PHE A 167 -3.48 -2.27 -9.56
CA PHE A 167 -3.56 -1.22 -8.54
C PHE A 167 -2.29 -0.38 -8.49
N THR A 168 -2.44 0.83 -7.98
CA THR A 168 -1.33 1.77 -7.78
C THR A 168 -0.92 1.77 -6.31
N GLN A 169 0.36 1.52 -6.05
CA GLN A 169 0.92 1.63 -4.69
C GLN A 169 1.56 3.00 -4.49
N ASP A 170 1.38 3.57 -3.31
CA ASP A 170 2.18 4.68 -2.78
C ASP A 170 3.49 4.15 -2.20
N ASP A 171 4.23 3.43 -3.01
CA ASP A 171 5.40 2.68 -2.59
C ASP A 171 6.63 3.59 -2.39
N ALA A 172 7.49 3.22 -1.46
CA ALA A 172 8.82 3.83 -1.39
C ALA A 172 9.84 2.91 -0.74
N HIS A 173 11.09 3.17 -1.08
CA HIS A 173 12.24 2.43 -0.61
C HIS A 173 13.27 3.41 -0.05
N ILE A 174 13.73 3.13 1.17
CA ILE A 174 14.74 3.92 1.86
C ILE A 174 16.00 3.09 1.92
N PHE A 175 17.05 3.54 1.24
CA PHE A 175 18.37 2.93 1.33
C PHE A 175 19.13 3.65 2.43
N CYS A 176 19.59 2.90 3.44
CA CYS A 176 20.23 3.46 4.61
C CYS A 176 21.39 2.57 5.10
N THR A 177 22.18 3.09 6.04
CA THR A 177 23.15 2.30 6.78
C THR A 177 22.48 1.55 7.94
N GLU A 178 23.14 0.52 8.51
CA GLU A 178 22.58 -0.24 9.63
C GLU A 178 22.24 0.64 10.85
N ASP A 179 23.06 1.64 11.14
CA ASP A 179 22.87 2.57 12.26
C ASP A 179 21.70 3.54 12.05
N GLN A 180 21.27 3.77 10.81
CA GLN A 180 20.13 4.65 10.48
C GLN A 180 18.77 3.94 10.54
N ILE A 181 18.71 2.60 10.61
CA ILE A 181 17.45 1.84 10.50
C ILE A 181 16.39 2.32 11.51
N THR A 182 16.78 2.44 12.79
CA THR A 182 15.82 2.78 13.85
C THR A 182 15.21 4.17 13.64
N ASP A 183 16.02 5.15 13.28
CA ASP A 183 15.58 6.54 13.09
C ASP A 183 14.68 6.65 11.84
N GLU A 184 15.02 5.95 10.77
CA GLU A 184 14.18 5.89 9.57
C GLU A 184 12.86 5.15 9.82
N CYS A 185 12.86 4.05 10.58
CA CYS A 185 11.61 3.37 10.98
C CYS A 185 10.70 4.28 11.81
N LEU A 186 11.26 5.06 12.73
CA LEU A 186 10.49 6.05 13.51
C LEU A 186 9.95 7.17 12.63
N SER A 187 10.76 7.69 11.72
CA SER A 187 10.36 8.73 10.77
C SER A 187 9.17 8.27 9.92
N VAL A 188 9.23 7.04 9.38
CA VAL A 188 8.13 6.43 8.61
C VAL A 188 6.90 6.23 9.48
N THR A 189 7.04 5.70 10.68
CA THR A 189 5.93 5.48 11.62
C THR A 189 5.19 6.79 11.92
N ASN A 190 5.92 7.86 12.22
CA ASN A 190 5.33 9.18 12.49
C ASN A 190 4.61 9.75 11.26
N LEU A 191 5.20 9.61 10.07
CA LEU A 191 4.57 10.05 8.82
C LEU A 191 3.26 9.32 8.54
N ILE A 192 3.22 8.00 8.76
CA ILE A 192 2.01 7.18 8.61
C ILE A 192 0.91 7.68 9.55
N LEU A 193 1.23 7.86 10.83
CA LEU A 193 0.27 8.29 11.85
C LEU A 193 -0.28 9.69 11.57
N GLU A 194 0.57 10.62 11.13
CA GLU A 194 0.16 11.96 10.71
C GLU A 194 -0.85 11.89 9.57
N ILE A 195 -0.52 11.14 8.50
CA ILE A 195 -1.38 11.00 7.32
C ILE A 195 -2.73 10.35 7.68
N TYR A 196 -2.72 9.32 8.51
CA TYR A 196 -3.96 8.67 8.93
C TYR A 196 -4.85 9.59 9.76
N LYS A 197 -4.25 10.39 10.63
CA LYS A 197 -4.96 11.42 11.40
C LYS A 197 -5.59 12.47 10.47
N ASP A 198 -4.85 12.97 9.48
CA ASP A 198 -5.37 13.93 8.49
C ASP A 198 -6.57 13.37 7.70
N LEU A 199 -6.63 12.04 7.56
CA LEU A 199 -7.70 11.30 6.88
C LEU A 199 -8.81 10.79 7.83
N GLY A 200 -8.81 11.22 9.09
CA GLY A 200 -9.86 10.92 10.07
C GLY A 200 -9.73 9.57 10.78
N PHE A 201 -8.60 8.87 10.65
CA PHE A 201 -8.34 7.62 11.36
C PHE A 201 -7.54 7.87 12.63
N GLU A 202 -8.22 7.85 13.78
CA GLU A 202 -7.58 8.10 15.09
C GLU A 202 -7.07 6.81 15.74
N ASN A 203 -7.70 5.67 15.43
CA ASN A 203 -7.38 4.38 16.02
C ASN A 203 -6.52 3.55 15.07
N VAL A 204 -5.22 3.50 15.36
CA VAL A 204 -4.24 2.72 14.61
C VAL A 204 -3.65 1.65 15.52
N LEU A 205 -3.72 0.39 15.08
CA LEU A 205 -3.10 -0.76 15.74
C LEU A 205 -1.85 -1.16 14.96
N LEU A 206 -0.74 -1.36 15.65
CA LEU A 206 0.46 -1.94 15.06
C LEU A 206 0.45 -3.46 15.19
N GLN A 207 0.86 -4.14 14.15
CA GLN A 207 1.08 -5.58 14.14
C GLN A 207 2.51 -5.85 13.68
N PHE A 208 3.33 -6.42 14.56
CA PHE A 208 4.68 -6.83 14.23
C PHE A 208 4.68 -8.30 13.80
N SER A 209 5.25 -8.58 12.63
CA SER A 209 5.39 -9.92 12.09
C SER A 209 6.87 -10.29 12.00
N ASP A 210 7.26 -11.32 12.73
CA ASP A 210 8.63 -11.82 12.78
C ASP A 210 8.93 -12.83 11.66
N ARG A 211 10.11 -13.46 11.71
CA ARG A 211 10.64 -14.36 10.70
C ARG A 211 9.73 -15.57 10.40
N PRO A 212 9.38 -15.83 9.13
CA PRO A 212 8.66 -17.03 8.73
C PRO A 212 9.61 -18.25 8.66
N LYS A 213 9.03 -19.47 8.65
CA LYS A 213 9.80 -20.71 8.50
C LYS A 213 10.60 -20.76 7.20
N LYS A 214 10.00 -20.32 6.09
CA LYS A 214 10.66 -20.23 4.77
C LYS A 214 11.10 -18.80 4.53
N ARG A 215 12.38 -18.51 4.66
CA ARG A 215 12.96 -17.17 4.55
C ARG A 215 14.29 -17.15 3.80
N VAL A 216 14.74 -15.99 3.40
CA VAL A 216 16.07 -15.71 2.83
C VAL A 216 16.92 -15.04 3.92
N GLY A 217 18.25 -15.27 3.87
CA GLY A 217 19.20 -14.74 4.84
C GLY A 217 19.39 -15.62 6.07
N ASP A 218 20.47 -15.36 6.80
CA ASP A 218 20.80 -16.08 8.04
C ASP A 218 20.11 -15.48 9.28
N ASP A 219 20.16 -16.21 10.39
CA ASP A 219 19.50 -15.79 11.63
C ASP A 219 20.06 -14.49 12.19
N LYS A 220 21.36 -14.19 12.01
CA LYS A 220 21.97 -12.94 12.49
C LYS A 220 21.42 -11.71 11.76
N VAL A 221 21.15 -11.86 10.46
CA VAL A 221 20.53 -10.81 9.65
C VAL A 221 19.10 -10.53 10.15
N TRP A 222 18.35 -11.59 10.41
CA TRP A 222 16.98 -11.47 10.96
C TRP A 222 16.98 -10.88 12.37
N ASP A 223 17.89 -11.31 13.25
CA ASP A 223 18.00 -10.75 14.61
C ASP A 223 18.22 -9.24 14.60
N LYS A 224 19.05 -8.74 13.70
CA LYS A 224 19.30 -7.30 13.52
C LYS A 224 18.05 -6.57 13.07
N ALA A 225 17.38 -7.07 12.02
CA ALA A 225 16.20 -6.45 11.44
C ALA A 225 15.04 -6.41 12.45
N GLU A 226 14.75 -7.53 13.12
CA GLU A 226 13.71 -7.62 14.15
C GLU A 226 14.00 -6.71 15.33
N THR A 227 15.25 -6.68 15.82
CA THR A 227 15.66 -5.81 16.92
C THR A 227 15.46 -4.34 16.59
N ALA A 228 15.78 -3.92 15.35
CA ALA A 228 15.62 -2.55 14.92
C ALA A 228 14.14 -2.12 14.88
N LEU A 229 13.26 -2.98 14.31
CA LEU A 229 11.82 -2.71 14.28
C LEU A 229 11.20 -2.69 15.67
N LEU A 230 11.53 -3.65 16.53
CA LEU A 230 11.04 -3.71 17.91
C LEU A 230 11.49 -2.48 18.71
N LYS A 231 12.71 -1.99 18.48
CA LYS A 231 13.20 -0.75 19.09
C LYS A 231 12.40 0.47 18.62
N ALA A 232 12.10 0.57 17.33
CA ALA A 232 11.26 1.63 16.78
C ALA A 232 9.82 1.58 17.36
N ILE A 233 9.21 0.39 17.44
CA ILE A 233 7.90 0.20 18.06
C ILE A 233 7.91 0.66 19.53
N LYS A 234 8.91 0.23 20.30
CA LYS A 234 9.05 0.65 21.71
C LYS A 234 9.17 2.17 21.85
N GLN A 235 9.91 2.81 20.97
CA GLN A 235 10.08 4.27 20.99
C GLN A 235 8.82 5.02 20.57
N SER A 236 8.01 4.46 19.66
CA SER A 236 6.73 5.06 19.23
C SER A 236 5.67 5.09 20.36
N LYS A 237 5.84 4.29 21.40
CA LYS A 237 4.90 4.11 22.54
C LYS A 237 3.50 3.63 22.11
N LEU A 238 3.35 3.11 20.91
CA LEU A 238 2.09 2.57 20.41
C LEU A 238 1.89 1.13 20.85
N LYS A 239 0.62 0.75 20.99
CA LYS A 239 0.24 -0.65 21.25
C LYS A 239 0.55 -1.48 20.02
N CYS A 240 1.25 -2.60 20.21
CA CYS A 240 1.63 -3.50 19.14
C CYS A 240 1.25 -4.94 19.49
N GLU A 241 0.65 -5.64 18.55
CA GLU A 241 0.41 -7.08 18.60
C GLU A 241 1.52 -7.81 17.84
N ILE A 242 1.86 -9.02 18.28
CA ILE A 242 2.91 -9.83 17.66
C ILE A 242 2.27 -10.98 16.88
N ASN A 243 2.49 -10.99 15.57
CA ASN A 243 2.07 -12.05 14.65
C ASN A 243 3.28 -12.92 14.31
N LYS A 244 3.44 -14.03 15.02
CA LYS A 244 4.60 -14.92 14.87
C LYS A 244 4.59 -15.64 13.51
N GLY A 245 5.70 -15.55 12.79
CA GLY A 245 5.92 -16.26 11.53
C GLY A 245 5.25 -15.64 10.30
N GLU A 246 4.67 -14.45 10.43
CA GLU A 246 3.91 -13.78 9.35
C GLU A 246 4.73 -12.69 8.61
N GLY A 247 6.02 -12.60 8.87
CA GLY A 247 6.92 -11.69 8.16
C GLY A 247 7.04 -12.02 6.67
N ALA A 248 7.54 -11.08 5.88
CA ALA A 248 7.87 -11.34 4.49
C ALA A 248 9.06 -12.33 4.40
N PHE A 249 9.19 -13.05 3.28
CA PHE A 249 10.27 -14.03 3.12
C PHE A 249 11.68 -13.39 3.17
N TYR A 250 11.79 -12.09 2.95
CA TYR A 250 13.04 -11.32 2.91
C TYR A 250 13.27 -10.42 4.14
N GLY A 251 12.26 -10.22 5.00
CA GLY A 251 12.41 -9.37 6.19
C GLY A 251 11.18 -9.29 7.08
N PRO A 252 11.38 -8.93 8.37
CA PRO A 252 10.29 -8.67 9.30
C PRO A 252 9.54 -7.40 8.92
N LYS A 253 8.30 -7.27 9.38
CA LYS A 253 7.44 -6.13 9.04
C LYS A 253 6.62 -5.61 10.21
N ILE A 254 6.24 -4.35 10.11
CA ILE A 254 5.18 -3.71 10.90
C ILE A 254 4.03 -3.40 9.95
N ASP A 255 2.86 -3.92 10.25
CA ASP A 255 1.63 -3.58 9.58
C ASP A 255 0.85 -2.56 10.42
N PHE A 256 0.28 -1.56 9.75
CA PHE A 256 -0.56 -0.52 10.34
C PHE A 256 -2.01 -0.83 10.00
N VAL A 257 -2.79 -1.12 11.03
CA VAL A 257 -4.19 -1.51 10.89
C VAL A 257 -5.06 -0.35 11.31
N LEU A 258 -5.90 0.11 10.40
CA LEU A 258 -6.88 1.17 10.62
C LEU A 258 -8.20 0.57 11.09
N ARG A 259 -8.84 1.20 12.06
CA ARG A 259 -10.21 0.86 12.44
C ARG A 259 -11.17 1.91 11.87
N ASP A 260 -12.14 1.45 11.07
CA ASP A 260 -13.12 2.33 10.46
C ASP A 260 -14.26 2.74 11.42
N ALA A 261 -15.18 3.58 10.92
CA ALA A 261 -16.27 4.15 11.70
C ALA A 261 -17.25 3.11 12.28
N ILE A 262 -17.29 1.90 11.74
CA ILE A 262 -18.14 0.81 12.24
C ILE A 262 -17.36 -0.33 12.92
N GLY A 263 -16.07 -0.06 13.22
CA GLY A 263 -15.20 -0.95 14.00
C GLY A 263 -14.56 -2.10 13.22
N ARG A 264 -14.51 -2.05 11.87
CA ARG A 264 -13.78 -3.03 11.06
C ARG A 264 -12.30 -2.66 10.98
N ASP A 265 -11.45 -3.66 10.98
CA ASP A 265 -10.00 -3.50 10.91
C ASP A 265 -9.50 -3.67 9.48
N TRP A 266 -8.68 -2.71 9.02
CA TRP A 266 -8.10 -2.65 7.68
C TRP A 266 -6.59 -2.50 7.74
N GLN A 267 -5.87 -3.54 7.35
CA GLN A 267 -4.42 -3.43 7.14
C GLN A 267 -4.17 -2.58 5.87
N CYS A 268 -3.52 -1.44 6.04
CA CYS A 268 -3.20 -0.51 4.95
C CYS A 268 -1.70 -0.26 4.87
N GLY A 269 -1.13 0.41 5.86
CA GLY A 269 0.30 0.72 5.86
C GLY A 269 1.17 -0.48 6.22
N THR A 270 2.38 -0.47 5.69
CA THR A 270 3.40 -1.47 6.03
C THR A 270 4.78 -0.83 6.00
N LEU A 271 5.65 -1.31 6.89
CA LEU A 271 7.07 -0.98 6.95
C LEU A 271 7.85 -2.28 7.13
N GLN A 272 8.79 -2.56 6.24
CA GLN A 272 9.58 -3.80 6.22
C GLN A 272 11.06 -3.47 6.18
N VAL A 273 11.88 -4.22 6.93
CA VAL A 273 13.35 -4.11 6.90
C VAL A 273 13.90 -5.24 6.07
N ASP A 274 14.63 -4.91 5.01
CA ASP A 274 15.23 -5.85 4.07
C ASP A 274 16.75 -5.69 4.04
N LEU A 275 17.43 -6.73 4.45
CA LEU A 275 18.89 -6.86 4.43
C LEU A 275 19.38 -7.79 3.30
N ASN A 276 18.48 -8.29 2.46
CA ASN A 276 18.76 -9.35 1.48
C ASN A 276 18.71 -8.85 0.03
N LEU A 277 17.62 -8.17 -0.35
CA LEU A 277 17.35 -7.83 -1.74
C LEU A 277 18.42 -6.90 -2.36
N PRO A 278 18.91 -5.85 -1.66
CA PRO A 278 19.99 -5.03 -2.19
C PRO A 278 21.24 -5.81 -2.55
N SER A 279 21.64 -6.78 -1.71
CA SER A 279 22.80 -7.67 -1.99
C SER A 279 22.56 -8.55 -3.22
N ARG A 280 21.39 -9.14 -3.34
CA ARG A 280 21.02 -10.02 -4.47
C ARG A 280 21.06 -9.30 -5.81
N LEU A 281 20.74 -7.99 -5.83
CA LEU A 281 20.74 -7.15 -7.02
C LEU A 281 22.00 -6.29 -7.15
N GLY A 282 23.07 -6.61 -6.39
CA GLY A 282 24.38 -6.02 -6.53
C GLY A 282 24.53 -4.57 -6.04
N SER A 283 23.63 -4.11 -5.16
CA SER A 283 23.69 -2.75 -4.60
C SER A 283 24.86 -2.57 -3.66
N SER A 284 25.55 -1.44 -3.76
CA SER A 284 26.63 -1.09 -2.84
C SER A 284 26.79 0.43 -2.69
N TYR A 285 27.39 0.83 -1.58
CA TYR A 285 27.84 2.22 -1.33
C TYR A 285 29.24 2.22 -0.74
N VAL A 286 29.96 3.34 -0.88
CA VAL A 286 31.27 3.56 -0.28
C VAL A 286 31.08 4.06 1.15
N ALA A 287 31.54 3.30 2.13
CA ALA A 287 31.52 3.66 3.54
C ALA A 287 32.58 4.69 3.91
N ARG A 288 32.57 5.20 5.16
CA ARG A 288 33.53 6.23 5.64
C ARG A 288 34.98 5.78 5.58
N ASP A 289 35.22 4.48 5.72
CA ASP A 289 36.55 3.84 5.65
C ASP A 289 37.00 3.50 4.23
N GLY A 290 36.22 3.92 3.21
CA GLY A 290 36.50 3.63 1.80
C GLY A 290 36.08 2.22 1.36
N SER A 291 35.61 1.36 2.23
CA SER A 291 35.14 0.02 1.89
C SER A 291 33.78 0.06 1.19
N LYS A 292 33.52 -0.93 0.32
CA LYS A 292 32.18 -1.14 -0.26
C LYS A 292 31.32 -1.92 0.71
N LYS A 293 30.11 -1.39 1.01
CA LYS A 293 29.11 -2.06 1.85
C LYS A 293 27.76 -2.12 1.14
N VAL A 294 26.95 -3.12 1.49
CA VAL A 294 25.57 -3.25 1.02
C VAL A 294 24.68 -2.37 1.86
N PRO A 295 23.79 -1.54 1.28
CA PRO A 295 22.83 -0.77 2.07
C PRO A 295 21.73 -1.66 2.62
N VAL A 296 21.14 -1.24 3.73
CA VAL A 296 19.84 -1.74 4.19
C VAL A 296 18.76 -1.07 3.37
N MET A 297 17.69 -1.79 3.06
CA MET A 297 16.53 -1.26 2.36
C MET A 297 15.29 -1.37 3.24
N LEU A 298 14.61 -0.26 3.44
CA LEU A 298 13.30 -0.25 4.07
C LEU A 298 12.24 -0.11 2.97
N HIS A 299 11.28 -1.04 2.96
CA HIS A 299 10.10 -0.95 2.10
C HIS A 299 8.98 -0.32 2.90
N ARG A 300 8.27 0.65 2.34
CA ARG A 300 7.10 1.19 2.98
C ARG A 300 6.00 1.54 1.98
N ALA A 301 4.78 1.29 2.38
CA ALA A 301 3.57 1.84 1.77
C ALA A 301 2.70 2.40 2.89
N LEU A 302 2.05 3.55 2.67
CA LEU A 302 1.21 4.17 3.69
C LEU A 302 -0.26 3.84 3.45
N PHE A 303 -0.74 4.00 2.21
CA PHE A 303 -2.06 3.56 1.79
C PHE A 303 -2.08 2.08 1.39
N GLY A 304 -0.94 1.57 0.92
CA GLY A 304 -0.82 0.27 0.30
C GLY A 304 -1.28 0.30 -1.15
N SER A 305 -2.54 0.02 -1.42
CA SER A 305 -3.20 0.23 -2.71
C SER A 305 -4.09 1.46 -2.63
N LEU A 306 -3.92 2.41 -3.53
CA LEU A 306 -4.79 3.59 -3.64
C LEU A 306 -6.24 3.19 -3.89
N GLU A 307 -6.48 2.20 -4.75
CA GLU A 307 -7.80 1.66 -5.02
C GLU A 307 -8.46 1.15 -3.74
N ARG A 308 -7.76 0.28 -3.00
CA ARG A 308 -8.26 -0.26 -1.72
C ARG A 308 -8.49 0.84 -0.70
N PHE A 309 -7.57 1.77 -0.58
CA PHE A 309 -7.67 2.86 0.38
C PHE A 309 -8.84 3.79 0.07
N ILE A 310 -9.09 4.11 -1.21
CA ILE A 310 -10.28 4.85 -1.64
C ILE A 310 -11.56 4.10 -1.27
N GLY A 311 -11.61 2.79 -1.49
CA GLY A 311 -12.73 1.96 -1.06
C GLY A 311 -12.99 2.07 0.45
N ILE A 312 -11.94 2.00 1.26
CA ILE A 312 -12.02 2.16 2.73
C ILE A 312 -12.50 3.56 3.11
N LEU A 313 -12.00 4.62 2.46
CA LEU A 313 -12.45 6.00 2.69
C LEU A 313 -13.93 6.19 2.37
N ILE A 314 -14.42 5.67 1.24
CA ILE A 314 -15.83 5.75 0.86
C ILE A 314 -16.69 5.08 1.93
N GLU A 315 -16.30 3.91 2.42
CA GLU A 315 -17.03 3.19 3.46
C GLU A 315 -16.92 3.85 4.84
N HIS A 316 -15.74 4.35 5.20
CA HIS A 316 -15.51 5.06 6.47
C HIS A 316 -16.42 6.30 6.58
N TYR A 317 -16.46 7.11 5.53
CA TYR A 317 -17.26 8.33 5.48
C TYR A 317 -18.71 8.12 4.99
N ALA A 318 -19.12 6.89 4.69
CA ALA A 318 -20.43 6.60 4.09
C ALA A 318 -20.73 7.48 2.86
N GLY A 319 -19.73 7.72 2.01
CA GLY A 319 -19.81 8.59 0.84
C GLY A 319 -19.76 10.10 1.13
N LYS A 320 -19.79 10.51 2.40
CA LYS A 320 -19.76 11.94 2.80
C LYS A 320 -18.32 12.38 3.06
N LEU A 321 -17.51 12.41 2.00
CA LEU A 321 -16.11 12.75 2.07
C LEU A 321 -15.87 14.16 2.64
N PRO A 322 -14.75 14.40 3.37
CA PRO A 322 -14.31 15.74 3.73
C PRO A 322 -14.21 16.65 2.51
N LEU A 323 -14.46 17.95 2.67
CA LEU A 323 -14.51 18.90 1.56
C LEU A 323 -13.29 18.83 0.65
N TRP A 324 -12.09 18.73 1.21
CA TRP A 324 -10.85 18.70 0.43
C TRP A 324 -10.66 17.40 -0.39
N LEU A 325 -11.35 16.31 -0.01
CA LEU A 325 -11.39 15.04 -0.76
C LEU A 325 -12.59 14.95 -1.70
N ALA A 326 -13.62 15.75 -1.51
CA ALA A 326 -14.84 15.67 -2.29
C ALA A 326 -14.55 16.04 -3.76
N PRO A 327 -14.89 15.16 -4.73
CA PRO A 327 -14.67 15.44 -6.15
C PRO A 327 -15.57 16.56 -6.68
N LEU A 328 -16.66 16.84 -5.96
CA LEU A 328 -17.57 17.95 -6.21
C LEU A 328 -17.70 18.74 -4.91
N GLN A 329 -17.10 19.91 -4.83
CA GLN A 329 -17.00 20.71 -3.60
C GLN A 329 -18.12 21.71 -3.46
N VAL A 330 -18.60 22.27 -4.55
CA VAL A 330 -19.65 23.30 -4.56
C VAL A 330 -20.59 23.06 -5.75
N VAL A 331 -21.88 23.21 -5.50
CA VAL A 331 -22.92 23.20 -6.54
C VAL A 331 -23.73 24.47 -6.44
N VAL A 332 -23.83 25.21 -7.53
CA VAL A 332 -24.72 26.37 -7.63
C VAL A 332 -26.02 25.91 -8.28
N LEU A 333 -27.12 26.03 -7.55
CA LEU A 333 -28.46 25.67 -8.02
C LEU A 333 -29.24 26.94 -8.29
N PRO A 334 -29.52 27.32 -9.55
CA PRO A 334 -30.37 28.46 -9.88
C PRO A 334 -31.83 28.14 -9.51
N ILE A 335 -32.55 29.10 -9.00
CA ILE A 335 -33.98 28.97 -8.64
C ILE A 335 -34.83 28.88 -9.90
N SER A 336 -34.40 29.52 -11.00
CA SER A 336 -35.05 29.44 -12.32
C SER A 336 -33.99 29.45 -13.42
N SER A 337 -34.37 29.02 -14.65
CA SER A 337 -33.50 29.04 -15.84
C SER A 337 -33.03 30.46 -16.22
N GLU A 338 -33.73 31.51 -15.81
CA GLU A 338 -33.34 32.90 -16.07
C GLU A 338 -32.02 33.29 -15.36
N PHE A 339 -31.64 32.55 -14.29
CA PHE A 339 -30.41 32.79 -13.51
C PHE A 339 -29.26 31.85 -13.86
N GLU A 340 -29.37 31.05 -14.94
CA GLU A 340 -28.32 30.10 -15.37
C GLU A 340 -27.05 30.75 -15.94
N ILE A 341 -27.10 32.06 -16.28
CA ILE A 341 -25.98 32.78 -16.91
C ILE A 341 -24.69 32.76 -16.06
N GLY A 342 -24.80 32.68 -14.74
CA GLY A 342 -23.65 32.57 -13.84
C GLY A 342 -23.02 31.20 -13.76
N ARG A 343 -23.64 30.13 -14.29
CA ARG A 343 -23.20 28.74 -14.15
C ARG A 343 -22.05 28.36 -15.09
N ALA A 344 -21.83 29.12 -16.16
CA ALA A 344 -20.83 28.85 -17.19
C ALA A 344 -19.41 29.29 -16.78
N HIS A 345 -19.19 29.92 -15.63
CA HIS A 345 -17.91 30.51 -15.22
C HIS A 345 -17.38 30.00 -13.88
N VAL A 346 -17.93 28.89 -13.34
CA VAL A 346 -17.45 28.28 -12.07
C VAL A 346 -16.77 26.93 -12.36
#